data_dd1b148af168bd9bb14be8cb270338e4
#
_entry.id   dd1b148af168bd9bb14be8cb270338e4
#
_cell.length_a   1.000
_cell.length_b   1.000
_cell.length_c   1.000
_cell.angle_alpha   90.00
_cell.angle_beta   90.00
_cell.angle_gamma   90.00
#
_symmetry.space_group_name_H-M   'P 1'
#
loop_
_entity.id
_entity.type
_entity.pdbx_description
1 polymer ?
#
loop_
_entity_poly.entity_id
_entity_poly.type
_entity_poly.pdbx_seq_one_letter_code
_entity_poly.pdbx_strand_id
1 'polypeptide(L)'
;MLFYTPCMQMSVDENRETMKSYKVVTLLAVLLGTLHGPAAAVTVEDLFTVELPVADQTTSLRLESFSEAFKQVIVKVSGSDEALRSPAFERPIQGSARYVKQFRYISRSLPDDEEFDAARLYLRIDFNQQLIESLLRENNFPVWGRERPSTLLVISYDVNENIKLVADDSTPDLVDALDRAASIHAVPVLFPLMDLEDIALVKIGDIVSRQYDNIKIMATRYAPDALLVGQIVGRSGKGWQGDWDVRFAEQIFKWKFEASAKQAVIDQAIKHLAKVLALEYALEDHRRVEQSLLLSVSSLEGIDNLIAVQKYLKSLSVVDSVRVALINKDVITYRLQLRNSPEDLQRLIDFGEVLEQEDFPQVSGEREAQIIMNYSYIGRGASN
;
A
#
# COMPACT_ATOMS: atom_id res chain seq x y z
N MET A 1 66.05 42.84 48.29
CA MET A 1 64.72 43.20 47.84
C MET A 1 64.17 42.07 46.97
N LEU A 2 63.41 41.17 47.58
CA LEU A 2 62.88 39.95 46.96
C LEU A 2 61.45 40.23 46.43
N PHE A 3 61.26 40.09 45.19
CA PHE A 3 59.90 40.08 44.60
C PHE A 3 59.37 38.65 44.47
N TYR A 4 58.34 38.36 45.19
CA TYR A 4 57.51 37.12 45.13
C TYR A 4 56.49 37.26 44.02
N THR A 5 56.48 36.36 43.07
CA THR A 5 55.43 36.20 42.09
C THR A 5 54.49 35.02 42.53
N PRO A 6 53.15 35.18 42.64
CA PRO A 6 52.28 34.06 42.96
C PRO A 6 51.96 33.22 41.69
N CYS A 7 52.13 31.94 41.80
CA CYS A 7 51.78 30.91 40.85
C CYS A 7 50.26 30.81 40.77
N MET A 8 49.70 31.03 39.58
CA MET A 8 48.27 30.93 39.30
C MET A 8 47.93 29.48 39.07
N GLN A 9 47.29 28.85 40.05
CA GLN A 9 46.73 27.50 39.98
C GLN A 9 45.39 27.60 39.20
N MET A 10 45.42 27.31 37.90
CA MET A 10 44.20 27.19 37.09
C MET A 10 43.51 25.86 37.37
N SER A 11 42.26 25.94 37.80
CA SER A 11 41.45 24.82 38.22
C SER A 11 41.12 23.85 37.06
N VAL A 12 41.44 22.57 37.27
CA VAL A 12 41.18 21.46 36.31
C VAL A 12 39.72 21.04 36.33
N ASP A 13 38.84 21.60 37.17
CA ASP A 13 37.48 21.15 37.37
C ASP A 13 36.44 21.69 36.36
N GLU A 14 36.71 22.83 35.71
CA GLU A 14 35.74 23.45 34.79
C GLU A 14 35.61 22.71 33.44
N ASN A 15 36.63 21.95 33.05
CA ASN A 15 36.60 21.14 31.80
C ASN A 15 35.85 19.81 31.93
N ARG A 16 35.54 19.37 33.13
CA ARG A 16 34.83 18.08 33.35
C ARG A 16 33.32 18.18 33.23
N GLU A 17 32.76 19.32 33.59
CA GLU A 17 31.32 19.56 33.49
C GLU A 17 30.87 19.87 32.06
N THR A 18 31.68 20.67 31.31
CA THR A 18 31.40 20.96 29.91
C THR A 18 31.47 19.69 29.04
N MET A 19 32.47 18.81 29.27
CA MET A 19 32.59 17.56 28.53
C MET A 19 31.45 16.55 28.81
N LYS A 20 30.83 16.57 29.99
CA LYS A 20 29.65 15.77 30.29
C LYS A 20 28.40 16.30 29.57
N SER A 21 28.28 17.65 29.50
CA SER A 21 27.16 18.30 28.81
C SER A 21 27.18 18.01 27.30
N TYR A 22 28.33 18.06 26.63
CA TYR A 22 28.45 17.72 25.20
C TYR A 22 28.11 16.23 24.91
N LYS A 23 28.55 15.31 25.78
CA LYS A 23 28.22 13.88 25.62
C LYS A 23 26.72 13.59 25.76
N VAL A 24 26.02 14.30 26.64
CA VAL A 24 24.58 14.15 26.80
C VAL A 24 23.81 14.76 25.65
N VAL A 25 24.24 15.92 25.15
CA VAL A 25 23.63 16.58 23.97
C VAL A 25 23.87 15.75 22.69
N THR A 26 25.06 15.18 22.52
CA THR A 26 25.39 14.33 21.37
C THR A 26 24.62 13.01 21.44
N LEU A 27 24.43 12.42 22.61
CA LEU A 27 23.65 11.20 22.81
C LEU A 27 22.14 11.44 22.54
N LEU A 28 21.63 12.61 22.96
CA LEU A 28 20.23 13.00 22.70
C LEU A 28 19.99 13.30 21.22
N ALA A 29 20.95 13.90 20.51
CA ALA A 29 20.88 14.17 19.08
C ALA A 29 20.93 12.88 18.24
N VAL A 30 21.68 11.86 18.67
CA VAL A 30 21.71 10.53 18.01
C VAL A 30 20.41 9.77 18.28
N LEU A 31 19.79 9.93 19.46
CA LEU A 31 18.51 9.26 19.79
C LEU A 31 17.33 9.87 19.04
N LEU A 32 17.37 11.14 18.65
CA LEU A 32 16.34 11.81 17.84
C LEU A 32 16.51 11.55 16.32
N GLY A 33 17.66 11.07 15.88
CA GLY A 33 17.96 10.81 14.46
C GLY A 33 17.45 9.45 13.93
N THR A 34 16.98 8.54 14.79
CA THR A 34 16.62 7.17 14.41
C THR A 34 15.10 6.89 14.30
N LEU A 35 14.26 7.92 14.35
CA LEU A 35 12.79 7.76 14.23
C LEU A 35 12.25 7.90 12.80
N HIS A 36 13.10 7.70 11.79
CA HIS A 36 12.61 7.51 10.41
C HIS A 36 12.31 6.01 10.25
N GLY A 37 11.11 5.60 10.66
CA GLY A 37 10.60 4.30 10.27
C GLY A 37 10.48 4.24 8.75
N PRO A 38 10.82 3.12 8.09
CA PRO A 38 10.54 2.95 6.67
C PRO A 38 9.04 3.10 6.43
N ALA A 39 8.67 3.81 5.37
CA ALA A 39 7.29 3.82 4.88
C ALA A 39 6.91 2.38 4.54
N ALA A 40 5.91 1.85 5.25
CA ALA A 40 5.49 0.47 5.08
C ALA A 40 4.31 0.40 4.13
N ALA A 41 4.44 -0.33 3.03
CA ALA A 41 3.31 -0.64 2.17
C ALA A 41 2.22 -1.36 2.99
N VAL A 42 0.98 -1.01 2.71
CA VAL A 42 -0.17 -1.64 3.37
C VAL A 42 -0.48 -2.96 2.69
N THR A 43 -0.51 -4.05 3.46
CA THR A 43 -0.95 -5.36 2.95
C THR A 43 -2.47 -5.38 2.83
N VAL A 44 -2.99 -5.52 1.60
CA VAL A 44 -4.42 -5.65 1.34
C VAL A 44 -4.84 -7.11 1.53
N GLU A 45 -5.50 -7.41 2.65
CA GLU A 45 -5.93 -8.76 3.02
C GLU A 45 -7.00 -9.32 2.08
N ASP A 46 -8.03 -8.53 1.77
CA ASP A 46 -9.24 -8.93 1.04
C ASP A 46 -9.14 -8.71 -0.49
N LEU A 47 -7.93 -8.80 -1.07
CA LEU A 47 -7.71 -8.55 -2.51
C LEU A 47 -8.55 -9.49 -3.40
N PHE A 48 -8.69 -10.74 -3.01
CA PHE A 48 -9.44 -11.78 -3.74
C PHE A 48 -10.85 -12.01 -3.18
N THR A 49 -11.31 -11.10 -2.32
CA THR A 49 -12.64 -11.20 -1.69
C THR A 49 -13.52 -10.04 -2.15
N VAL A 50 -14.79 -10.34 -2.39
CA VAL A 50 -15.82 -9.35 -2.71
C VAL A 50 -17.09 -9.64 -1.93
N GLU A 51 -17.73 -8.60 -1.41
CA GLU A 51 -19.04 -8.67 -0.78
C GLU A 51 -20.05 -7.89 -1.61
N LEU A 52 -21.15 -8.53 -1.99
CA LEU A 52 -22.23 -7.90 -2.75
C LEU A 52 -23.55 -8.00 -1.98
N PRO A 53 -24.35 -6.95 -1.94
CA PRO A 53 -25.73 -7.05 -1.42
C PRO A 53 -26.54 -7.93 -2.36
N VAL A 54 -27.36 -8.81 -1.80
CA VAL A 54 -28.23 -9.70 -2.56
C VAL A 54 -29.64 -9.70 -1.97
N ALA A 55 -30.66 -9.83 -2.83
CA ALA A 55 -32.04 -9.83 -2.38
C ALA A 55 -32.42 -11.17 -1.71
N ASP A 56 -31.87 -12.28 -2.21
CA ASP A 56 -32.18 -13.65 -1.73
C ASP A 56 -30.99 -14.60 -1.98
N GLN A 57 -31.18 -15.88 -1.65
CA GLN A 57 -30.18 -16.94 -1.79
C GLN A 57 -30.42 -17.84 -3.01
N THR A 58 -31.16 -17.40 -4.01
CA THR A 58 -31.43 -18.17 -5.21
C THR A 58 -30.16 -18.47 -6.00
N THR A 59 -30.13 -19.60 -6.69
CA THR A 59 -28.97 -20.02 -7.48
C THR A 59 -28.68 -19.05 -8.64
N SER A 60 -29.73 -18.51 -9.28
CA SER A 60 -29.59 -17.56 -10.38
C SER A 60 -28.89 -16.28 -9.93
N LEU A 61 -29.38 -15.66 -8.83
CA LEU A 61 -28.77 -14.43 -8.28
C LEU A 61 -27.35 -14.66 -7.78
N ARG A 62 -27.07 -15.84 -7.19
CA ARG A 62 -25.73 -16.21 -6.78
C ARG A 62 -24.77 -16.31 -7.96
N LEU A 63 -25.16 -16.92 -9.07
CA LEU A 63 -24.31 -17.03 -10.26
C LEU A 63 -24.07 -15.66 -10.92
N GLU A 64 -25.07 -14.80 -10.96
CA GLU A 64 -24.93 -13.42 -11.41
C GLU A 64 -23.97 -12.64 -10.51
N SER A 65 -24.12 -12.77 -9.19
CA SER A 65 -23.21 -12.17 -8.20
C SER A 65 -21.77 -12.67 -8.34
N PHE A 66 -21.55 -13.96 -8.66
CA PHE A 66 -20.21 -14.48 -8.94
C PHE A 66 -19.59 -13.80 -10.16
N SER A 67 -20.36 -13.55 -11.22
CA SER A 67 -19.90 -12.87 -12.41
C SER A 67 -19.52 -11.41 -12.12
N GLU A 68 -20.34 -10.71 -11.34
CA GLU A 68 -20.06 -9.32 -10.97
C GLU A 68 -18.86 -9.21 -10.01
N ALA A 69 -18.80 -10.05 -8.98
CA ALA A 69 -17.66 -10.11 -8.08
C ALA A 69 -16.35 -10.50 -8.79
N PHE A 70 -16.43 -11.41 -9.77
CA PHE A 70 -15.26 -11.78 -10.58
C PHE A 70 -14.69 -10.58 -11.33
N LYS A 71 -15.53 -9.75 -11.97
CA LYS A 71 -15.09 -8.52 -12.64
C LYS A 71 -14.37 -7.58 -11.66
N GLN A 72 -14.93 -7.40 -10.45
CA GLN A 72 -14.31 -6.56 -9.43
C GLN A 72 -12.93 -7.09 -9.00
N VAL A 73 -12.78 -8.40 -8.79
CA VAL A 73 -11.50 -9.01 -8.45
C VAL A 73 -10.49 -8.83 -9.59
N ILE A 74 -10.89 -9.01 -10.85
CA ILE A 74 -10.01 -8.77 -11.99
C ILE A 74 -9.50 -7.32 -11.99
N VAL A 75 -10.38 -6.33 -11.76
CA VAL A 75 -9.98 -4.91 -11.66
C VAL A 75 -9.06 -4.68 -10.47
N LYS A 76 -9.36 -5.23 -9.31
CA LYS A 76 -8.51 -5.12 -8.12
C LYS A 76 -7.10 -5.67 -8.38
N VAL A 77 -7.01 -6.86 -8.97
CA VAL A 77 -5.72 -7.57 -9.16
C VAL A 77 -4.93 -7.03 -10.34
N SER A 78 -5.57 -6.55 -11.41
CA SER A 78 -4.86 -5.93 -12.54
C SER A 78 -4.61 -4.43 -12.39
N GLY A 79 -5.29 -3.78 -11.43
CA GLY A 79 -5.25 -2.32 -11.24
C GLY A 79 -6.02 -1.53 -12.30
N SER A 80 -6.68 -2.19 -13.26
CA SER A 80 -7.38 -1.53 -14.35
C SER A 80 -8.55 -2.37 -14.89
N ASP A 81 -9.51 -1.73 -15.56
CA ASP A 81 -10.61 -2.43 -16.23
C ASP A 81 -10.28 -2.89 -17.68
N GLU A 82 -9.03 -2.75 -18.12
CA GLU A 82 -8.62 -3.10 -19.47
C GLU A 82 -8.79 -4.60 -19.76
N ALA A 83 -8.49 -5.46 -18.78
CA ALA A 83 -8.68 -6.89 -18.88
C ALA A 83 -10.14 -7.25 -19.20
N LEU A 84 -11.12 -6.54 -18.60
CA LEU A 84 -12.54 -6.79 -18.81
C LEU A 84 -13.02 -6.47 -20.23
N ARG A 85 -12.28 -5.63 -20.96
CA ARG A 85 -12.56 -5.27 -22.38
C ARG A 85 -11.98 -6.26 -23.37
N SER A 86 -11.09 -7.15 -22.91
CA SER A 86 -10.49 -8.16 -23.77
C SER A 86 -11.46 -9.31 -24.02
N PRO A 87 -11.62 -9.77 -25.27
CA PRO A 87 -12.43 -10.94 -25.60
C PRO A 87 -12.03 -12.21 -24.86
N ALA A 88 -10.78 -12.29 -24.41
CA ALA A 88 -10.27 -13.42 -23.63
C ALA A 88 -10.99 -13.60 -22.28
N PHE A 89 -11.61 -12.54 -21.74
CA PHE A 89 -12.32 -12.56 -20.45
C PHE A 89 -13.83 -12.84 -20.59
N GLU A 90 -14.41 -12.85 -21.79
CA GLU A 90 -15.84 -13.13 -21.96
C GLU A 90 -16.26 -14.50 -21.38
N ARG A 91 -15.54 -15.56 -21.76
CA ARG A 91 -15.79 -16.92 -21.25
C ARG A 91 -15.49 -17.07 -19.77
N PRO A 92 -14.35 -16.59 -19.25
CA PRO A 92 -14.08 -16.53 -17.81
C PRO A 92 -15.18 -15.84 -16.99
N ILE A 93 -15.69 -14.70 -17.45
CA ILE A 93 -16.79 -13.98 -16.78
C ILE A 93 -18.06 -14.84 -16.72
N GLN A 94 -18.45 -15.46 -17.83
CA GLN A 94 -19.63 -16.35 -17.88
C GLN A 94 -19.45 -17.60 -17.00
N GLY A 95 -18.23 -18.13 -16.93
CA GLY A 95 -17.86 -19.30 -16.13
C GLY A 95 -17.20 -18.95 -14.78
N SER A 96 -17.51 -17.80 -14.19
CA SER A 96 -16.84 -17.25 -13.00
C SER A 96 -16.89 -18.16 -11.77
N ALA A 97 -17.93 -19.00 -11.65
CA ALA A 97 -18.09 -19.96 -10.56
C ALA A 97 -16.88 -20.90 -10.37
N ARG A 98 -16.15 -21.23 -11.44
CA ARG A 98 -14.95 -22.10 -11.36
C ARG A 98 -13.76 -21.45 -10.67
N TYR A 99 -13.75 -20.11 -10.55
CA TYR A 99 -12.71 -19.34 -9.87
C TYR A 99 -13.06 -19.11 -8.41
N VAL A 100 -14.30 -19.38 -7.98
CA VAL A 100 -14.72 -19.23 -6.58
C VAL A 100 -14.10 -20.34 -5.75
N LYS A 101 -13.39 -19.95 -4.68
CA LYS A 101 -12.84 -20.86 -3.67
C LYS A 101 -13.90 -21.25 -2.65
N GLN A 102 -14.63 -20.26 -2.16
CA GLN A 102 -15.74 -20.41 -1.22
C GLN A 102 -16.65 -19.18 -1.26
N PHE A 103 -17.85 -19.34 -0.73
CA PHE A 103 -18.78 -18.23 -0.54
C PHE A 103 -19.61 -18.42 0.73
N ARG A 104 -20.13 -17.33 1.28
CA ARG A 104 -21.04 -17.36 2.42
C ARG A 104 -22.01 -16.19 2.38
N TYR A 105 -23.21 -16.40 2.92
CA TYR A 105 -24.18 -15.33 3.13
C TYR A 105 -24.00 -14.72 4.51
N ILE A 106 -24.06 -13.39 4.59
CA ILE A 106 -23.88 -12.60 5.81
C ILE A 106 -25.08 -11.67 5.92
N SER A 107 -25.77 -11.70 7.06
CA SER A 107 -26.82 -10.73 7.38
C SER A 107 -26.22 -9.62 8.24
N ARG A 108 -26.42 -8.35 7.86
CA ARG A 108 -25.98 -7.18 8.62
C ARG A 108 -27.19 -6.29 8.90
N SER A 109 -27.39 -5.94 10.19
CA SER A 109 -28.30 -4.87 10.59
C SER A 109 -27.58 -3.55 10.38
N LEU A 110 -28.23 -2.55 9.77
CA LEU A 110 -27.70 -1.20 9.62
C LEU A 110 -28.08 -0.36 10.85
N PRO A 111 -27.16 0.43 11.43
CA PRO A 111 -27.44 1.20 12.66
C PRO A 111 -28.48 2.31 12.51
N ASP A 112 -28.74 2.80 11.28
CA ASP A 112 -29.54 4.02 11.03
C ASP A 112 -30.96 3.77 10.50
N ASP A 113 -31.39 2.53 10.32
CA ASP A 113 -32.76 2.24 9.91
C ASP A 113 -33.65 2.08 11.14
N GLU A 114 -34.06 3.19 11.76
CA GLU A 114 -35.02 3.19 12.91
C GLU A 114 -36.39 2.62 12.60
N GLU A 115 -36.72 2.35 11.33
CA GLU A 115 -38.10 2.02 10.95
C GLU A 115 -38.30 0.55 10.46
N PHE A 116 -37.24 -0.21 10.18
CA PHE A 116 -37.39 -1.66 9.89
C PHE A 116 -36.11 -2.42 10.24
N ASP A 117 -36.22 -3.37 11.14
CA ASP A 117 -35.27 -4.42 11.52
C ASP A 117 -34.98 -5.41 10.34
N ALA A 118 -34.80 -4.89 9.13
CA ALA A 118 -34.50 -5.64 7.94
C ALA A 118 -32.99 -5.79 7.77
N ALA A 119 -32.45 -6.87 8.34
CA ALA A 119 -31.07 -7.26 8.04
C ALA A 119 -30.85 -7.36 6.54
N ARG A 120 -29.92 -6.59 6.00
CA ARG A 120 -29.52 -6.70 4.60
C ARG A 120 -28.65 -7.93 4.41
N LEU A 121 -29.01 -8.74 3.42
CA LEU A 121 -28.25 -9.94 3.06
C LEU A 121 -27.11 -9.58 2.12
N TYR A 122 -25.90 -10.04 2.45
CA TYR A 122 -24.72 -9.91 1.63
C TYR A 122 -24.19 -11.30 1.26
N LEU A 123 -23.65 -11.41 0.05
CA LEU A 123 -22.92 -12.58 -0.40
C LEU A 123 -21.43 -12.24 -0.43
N ARG A 124 -20.64 -12.82 0.49
CA ARG A 124 -19.19 -12.77 0.49
C ARG A 124 -18.63 -13.91 -0.33
N ILE A 125 -17.78 -13.58 -1.30
CA ILE A 125 -17.22 -14.51 -2.28
C ILE A 125 -15.71 -14.39 -2.22
N ASP A 126 -15.05 -15.52 -1.95
CA ASP A 126 -13.58 -15.62 -1.93
C ASP A 126 -13.14 -16.36 -3.19
N PHE A 127 -12.29 -15.75 -3.99
CA PHE A 127 -11.77 -16.32 -5.23
C PHE A 127 -10.45 -17.06 -5.01
N ASN A 128 -10.14 -18.03 -5.88
CA ASN A 128 -8.86 -18.71 -5.88
C ASN A 128 -7.80 -17.80 -6.50
N GLN A 129 -6.85 -17.34 -5.67
CA GLN A 129 -5.77 -16.44 -6.06
C GLN A 129 -5.00 -16.98 -7.26
N GLN A 130 -4.56 -18.24 -7.22
CA GLN A 130 -3.73 -18.83 -8.29
C GLN A 130 -4.46 -18.85 -9.64
N LEU A 131 -5.76 -19.16 -9.64
CA LEU A 131 -6.54 -19.20 -10.87
C LEU A 131 -6.76 -17.80 -11.47
N ILE A 132 -7.00 -16.79 -10.62
CA ILE A 132 -7.13 -15.39 -11.06
C ILE A 132 -5.82 -14.87 -11.63
N GLU A 133 -4.72 -15.05 -10.90
CA GLU A 133 -3.40 -14.60 -11.35
C GLU A 133 -2.95 -15.30 -12.63
N SER A 134 -3.15 -16.63 -12.73
CA SER A 134 -2.82 -17.38 -13.97
C SER A 134 -3.62 -16.85 -15.15
N LEU A 135 -4.93 -16.59 -14.96
CA LEU A 135 -5.76 -16.05 -16.03
C LEU A 135 -5.26 -14.69 -16.52
N LEU A 136 -4.86 -13.79 -15.63
CA LEU A 136 -4.30 -12.49 -16.01
C LEU A 136 -2.99 -12.66 -16.76
N ARG A 137 -2.04 -13.45 -16.23
CA ARG A 137 -0.73 -13.69 -16.86
C ARG A 137 -0.84 -14.36 -18.22
N GLU A 138 -1.66 -15.38 -18.36
CA GLU A 138 -1.87 -16.09 -19.63
C GLU A 138 -2.40 -15.17 -20.74
N ASN A 139 -3.04 -14.06 -20.36
CA ASN A 139 -3.55 -13.07 -21.28
C ASN A 139 -2.73 -11.77 -21.30
N ASN A 140 -1.50 -11.77 -20.75
CA ASN A 140 -0.57 -10.65 -20.70
C ASN A 140 -1.12 -9.41 -20.00
N PHE A 141 -1.90 -9.58 -18.94
CA PHE A 141 -2.33 -8.51 -18.06
C PHE A 141 -1.48 -8.47 -16.79
N PRO A 142 -1.21 -7.27 -16.26
CA PRO A 142 -0.41 -7.12 -15.05
C PRO A 142 -1.11 -7.76 -13.84
N VAL A 143 -0.29 -8.21 -12.88
CA VAL A 143 -0.76 -8.74 -11.58
C VAL A 143 -0.24 -7.83 -10.49
N TRP A 144 -1.11 -6.99 -9.94
CA TRP A 144 -0.81 -6.12 -8.81
C TRP A 144 -1.13 -6.85 -7.50
N GLY A 145 -0.09 -7.19 -6.76
CA GLY A 145 -0.15 -8.01 -5.55
C GLY A 145 -0.84 -7.34 -4.36
N ARG A 146 -0.64 -7.94 -3.18
CA ARG A 146 -1.24 -7.48 -1.92
C ARG A 146 -0.51 -6.29 -1.31
N GLU A 147 0.79 -6.19 -1.52
CA GLU A 147 1.63 -5.10 -1.06
C GLU A 147 1.37 -3.89 -1.96
N ARG A 148 0.71 -2.87 -1.39
CA ARG A 148 0.27 -1.70 -2.13
C ARG A 148 0.71 -0.42 -1.46
N PRO A 149 1.16 0.58 -2.25
CA PRO A 149 1.55 1.85 -1.71
C PRO A 149 0.36 2.56 -1.04
N SER A 150 0.58 3.06 0.17
CA SER A 150 -0.35 3.93 0.85
C SER A 150 -0.38 5.30 0.16
N THR A 151 -1.56 5.85 -0.04
CA THR A 151 -1.72 7.14 -0.73
C THR A 151 -2.41 8.16 0.16
N LEU A 152 -1.72 9.26 0.50
CA LEU A 152 -2.33 10.38 1.21
C LEU A 152 -3.13 11.23 0.23
N LEU A 153 -4.41 11.46 0.52
CA LEU A 153 -5.33 12.27 -0.28
C LEU A 153 -5.43 13.69 0.30
N VAL A 154 -4.85 14.68 -0.36
CA VAL A 154 -4.93 16.09 0.04
C VAL A 154 -5.81 16.84 -0.98
N ILE A 155 -7.09 17.02 -0.65
CA ILE A 155 -8.10 17.43 -1.60
C ILE A 155 -8.82 18.69 -1.12
N SER A 156 -9.01 19.66 -2.02
CA SER A 156 -9.96 20.77 -1.82
C SER A 156 -11.29 20.46 -2.51
N TYR A 157 -12.37 20.76 -1.83
CA TYR A 157 -13.75 20.58 -2.30
C TYR A 157 -14.44 21.94 -2.40
N ASP A 158 -14.81 22.33 -3.59
CA ASP A 158 -15.41 23.64 -3.91
C ASP A 158 -16.81 23.48 -4.50
N VAL A 159 -17.80 23.94 -3.79
CA VAL A 159 -19.19 23.98 -4.27
C VAL A 159 -19.66 25.41 -4.28
N ASN A 160 -19.88 25.96 -5.49
CA ASN A 160 -20.36 27.35 -5.68
C ASN A 160 -19.52 28.35 -4.87
N GLU A 161 -18.19 28.26 -4.95
CA GLU A 161 -17.23 29.17 -4.28
C GLU A 161 -17.11 28.96 -2.76
N ASN A 162 -17.76 27.94 -2.21
CA ASN A 162 -17.54 27.49 -0.84
C ASN A 162 -16.50 26.38 -0.83
N ILE A 163 -15.26 26.75 -0.50
CA ILE A 163 -14.11 25.84 -0.57
C ILE A 163 -13.81 25.29 0.81
N LYS A 164 -13.67 23.95 0.92
CA LYS A 164 -13.28 23.21 2.12
C LYS A 164 -12.10 22.30 1.82
N LEU A 165 -11.35 21.94 2.84
CA LEU A 165 -10.42 20.81 2.78
C LEU A 165 -11.18 19.52 3.10
N VAL A 166 -10.83 18.45 2.40
CA VAL A 166 -11.42 17.13 2.64
C VAL A 166 -10.78 16.50 3.86
N ALA A 167 -11.59 16.28 4.90
CA ALA A 167 -11.22 15.63 6.14
C ALA A 167 -12.47 15.06 6.81
N ASP A 168 -12.30 14.09 7.72
CA ASP A 168 -13.40 13.42 8.41
C ASP A 168 -14.38 14.38 9.08
N ASP A 169 -13.87 15.39 9.80
CA ASP A 169 -14.70 16.34 10.54
C ASP A 169 -15.46 17.32 9.66
N SER A 170 -14.93 17.67 8.48
CA SER A 170 -15.47 18.75 7.65
C SER A 170 -16.29 18.26 6.46
N THR A 171 -16.03 17.06 5.97
CA THR A 171 -16.64 16.49 4.76
C THR A 171 -16.77 14.96 4.85
N PRO A 172 -17.44 14.39 5.87
CA PRO A 172 -17.52 12.94 6.08
C PRO A 172 -18.09 12.20 4.88
N ASP A 173 -19.17 12.70 4.27
CA ASP A 173 -19.79 12.07 3.08
C ASP A 173 -18.81 11.95 1.90
N LEU A 174 -17.86 12.89 1.78
CA LEU A 174 -16.90 12.89 0.69
C LEU A 174 -15.74 11.95 0.99
N VAL A 175 -15.30 11.90 2.25
CA VAL A 175 -14.31 10.90 2.73
C VAL A 175 -14.86 9.50 2.50
N ASP A 176 -16.09 9.22 2.93
CA ASP A 176 -16.75 7.94 2.69
C ASP A 176 -16.86 7.57 1.21
N ALA A 177 -17.15 8.55 0.34
CA ALA A 177 -17.25 8.31 -1.10
C ALA A 177 -15.89 7.99 -1.72
N LEU A 178 -14.83 8.68 -1.30
CA LEU A 178 -13.45 8.43 -1.73
C LEU A 178 -12.94 7.08 -1.21
N ASP A 179 -13.21 6.74 0.05
CA ASP A 179 -12.81 5.47 0.65
C ASP A 179 -13.52 4.29 -0.02
N ARG A 180 -14.83 4.39 -0.27
CA ARG A 180 -15.56 3.38 -1.04
C ARG A 180 -14.99 3.18 -2.45
N ALA A 181 -14.68 4.27 -3.16
CA ALA A 181 -14.05 4.18 -4.48
C ALA A 181 -12.67 3.53 -4.41
N ALA A 182 -11.87 3.86 -3.39
CA ALA A 182 -10.57 3.27 -3.14
C ALA A 182 -10.67 1.77 -2.84
N SER A 183 -11.63 1.36 -2.02
CA SER A 183 -11.90 -0.04 -1.70
C SER A 183 -12.27 -0.89 -2.93
N ILE A 184 -13.03 -0.32 -3.88
CA ILE A 184 -13.39 -1.00 -5.14
C ILE A 184 -12.13 -1.33 -5.95
N HIS A 185 -11.12 -0.46 -5.93
CA HIS A 185 -9.85 -0.65 -6.63
C HIS A 185 -8.75 -1.26 -5.75
N ALA A 186 -9.06 -1.51 -4.47
CA ALA A 186 -8.12 -1.97 -3.45
C ALA A 186 -6.86 -1.09 -3.35
N VAL A 187 -7.04 0.24 -3.38
CA VAL A 187 -6.00 1.24 -3.17
C VAL A 187 -6.03 1.68 -1.70
N PRO A 188 -4.97 1.48 -0.91
CA PRO A 188 -4.91 2.01 0.44
C PRO A 188 -4.85 3.54 0.41
N VAL A 189 -5.81 4.20 1.04
CA VAL A 189 -5.86 5.66 1.12
C VAL A 189 -5.80 6.15 2.56
N LEU A 190 -5.17 7.29 2.75
CA LEU A 190 -5.08 8.02 4.01
C LEU A 190 -5.67 9.41 3.82
N PHE A 191 -6.36 9.91 4.83
CA PHE A 191 -6.84 11.29 4.87
C PHE A 191 -6.08 12.07 5.92
N PRO A 192 -5.74 13.35 5.69
CA PRO A 192 -5.12 14.18 6.71
C PRO A 192 -6.13 14.46 7.82
N LEU A 193 -5.67 14.46 9.07
CA LEU A 193 -6.50 14.75 10.24
C LEU A 193 -6.99 16.20 10.24
N MET A 194 -6.29 17.08 9.54
CA MET A 194 -6.53 18.54 9.51
C MET A 194 -6.60 19.15 10.92
N ASP A 195 -5.77 18.66 11.83
CA ASP A 195 -5.59 19.22 13.15
C ASP A 195 -4.87 20.59 13.13
N LEU A 196 -4.58 21.17 14.28
CA LEU A 196 -3.95 22.49 14.37
C LEU A 196 -2.58 22.54 13.66
N GLU A 197 -1.84 21.43 13.64
CA GLU A 197 -0.55 21.33 12.99
C GLU A 197 -0.70 21.29 11.47
N ASP A 198 -1.59 20.48 10.94
CA ASP A 198 -1.89 20.41 9.50
C ASP A 198 -2.41 21.75 8.97
N ILE A 199 -3.37 22.36 9.69
CA ILE A 199 -3.94 23.68 9.32
C ILE A 199 -2.90 24.81 9.39
N ALA A 200 -1.90 24.70 10.28
CA ALA A 200 -0.81 25.66 10.34
C ALA A 200 0.11 25.57 9.11
N LEU A 201 0.33 24.36 8.57
CA LEU A 201 1.21 24.09 7.44
C LEU A 201 0.53 24.31 6.08
N VAL A 202 -0.67 23.74 5.87
CA VAL A 202 -1.34 23.69 4.55
C VAL A 202 -2.57 24.58 4.54
N LYS A 203 -2.63 25.46 3.54
CA LYS A 203 -3.79 26.30 3.24
C LYS A 203 -4.50 25.80 1.98
N ILE A 204 -5.78 26.11 1.85
CA ILE A 204 -6.57 25.84 0.64
C ILE A 204 -5.85 26.38 -0.61
N GLY A 205 -5.24 27.57 -0.50
CA GLY A 205 -4.48 28.19 -1.57
C GLY A 205 -3.31 27.34 -2.07
N ASP A 206 -2.63 26.61 -1.20
CA ASP A 206 -1.51 25.74 -1.56
C ASP A 206 -1.98 24.58 -2.46
N ILE A 207 -3.17 24.03 -2.18
CA ILE A 207 -3.76 22.95 -2.98
C ILE A 207 -4.20 23.49 -4.35
N VAL A 208 -4.92 24.60 -4.36
CA VAL A 208 -5.48 25.20 -5.59
C VAL A 208 -4.36 25.69 -6.53
N SER A 209 -3.31 26.30 -5.97
CA SER A 209 -2.16 26.80 -6.73
C SER A 209 -1.04 25.77 -6.95
N ARG A 210 -1.21 24.53 -6.43
CA ARG A 210 -0.22 23.45 -6.53
C ARG A 210 1.14 23.82 -5.91
N GLN A 211 1.11 24.49 -4.75
CA GLN A 211 2.30 24.78 -3.96
C GLN A 211 2.62 23.59 -3.04
N TYR A 212 3.50 22.71 -3.50
CA TYR A 212 3.72 21.41 -2.86
C TYR A 212 4.60 21.44 -1.62
N ASP A 213 5.36 22.51 -1.37
CA ASP A 213 6.37 22.50 -0.29
C ASP A 213 5.75 22.28 1.09
N ASN A 214 4.70 23.05 1.41
CA ASN A 214 3.96 22.88 2.66
C ASN A 214 3.21 21.53 2.73
N ILE A 215 2.63 21.11 1.60
CA ILE A 215 1.91 19.84 1.50
C ILE A 215 2.86 18.66 1.75
N LYS A 216 4.09 18.70 1.21
CA LYS A 216 5.10 17.68 1.46
C LYS A 216 5.53 17.63 2.92
N ILE A 217 5.74 18.80 3.57
CA ILE A 217 6.09 18.87 4.99
C ILE A 217 4.98 18.22 5.84
N MET A 218 3.72 18.57 5.58
CA MET A 218 2.58 17.94 6.26
C MET A 218 2.54 16.42 5.99
N ALA A 219 2.74 16.00 4.75
CA ALA A 219 2.70 14.60 4.36
C ALA A 219 3.73 13.72 5.12
N THR A 220 4.87 14.28 5.55
CA THR A 220 5.87 13.53 6.34
C THR A 220 5.31 12.94 7.63
N ARG A 221 4.26 13.53 8.22
CA ARG A 221 3.59 13.02 9.43
C ARG A 221 2.86 11.71 9.19
N TYR A 222 2.40 11.49 7.96
CA TYR A 222 1.60 10.33 7.56
C TYR A 222 2.45 9.25 6.90
N ALA A 223 3.70 9.56 6.57
CA ALA A 223 4.65 8.68 5.89
C ALA A 223 4.01 7.90 4.71
N PRO A 224 3.29 8.54 3.78
CA PRO A 224 2.67 7.86 2.66
C PRO A 224 3.69 7.53 1.58
N ASP A 225 3.45 6.43 0.83
CA ASP A 225 4.25 6.08 -0.34
C ASP A 225 3.92 6.96 -1.55
N ALA A 226 2.65 7.40 -1.65
CA ALA A 226 2.17 8.28 -2.70
C ALA A 226 1.35 9.44 -2.14
N LEU A 227 1.36 10.58 -2.85
CA LEU A 227 0.61 11.78 -2.51
C LEU A 227 -0.31 12.17 -3.67
N LEU A 228 -1.62 12.10 -3.47
CA LEU A 228 -2.61 12.63 -4.41
C LEU A 228 -3.07 14.01 -3.94
N VAL A 229 -2.73 15.04 -4.71
CA VAL A 229 -3.23 16.40 -4.48
C VAL A 229 -4.31 16.69 -5.50
N GLY A 230 -5.49 17.09 -5.05
CA GLY A 230 -6.64 17.23 -5.93
C GLY A 230 -7.59 18.39 -5.59
N GLN A 231 -8.41 18.73 -6.58
CA GLN A 231 -9.51 19.63 -6.42
C GLN A 231 -10.78 19.05 -7.05
N ILE A 232 -11.87 19.03 -6.29
CA ILE A 232 -13.21 18.70 -6.79
C ILE A 232 -14.03 19.99 -6.81
N VAL A 233 -14.52 20.37 -7.98
CA VAL A 233 -15.28 21.62 -8.17
C VAL A 233 -16.67 21.30 -8.69
N GLY A 234 -17.70 21.74 -7.98
CA GLY A 234 -19.09 21.70 -8.40
C GLY A 234 -19.64 23.10 -8.70
N ARG A 235 -20.25 23.27 -9.84
CA ARG A 235 -20.91 24.54 -10.24
C ARG A 235 -22.34 24.27 -10.67
N SER A 236 -23.25 25.04 -10.13
CA SER A 236 -24.68 24.94 -10.47
C SER A 236 -24.89 25.07 -11.98
N GLY A 237 -25.56 24.07 -12.56
CA GLY A 237 -25.85 24.01 -14.00
C GLY A 237 -24.65 23.66 -14.92
N LYS A 238 -23.44 23.47 -14.39
CA LYS A 238 -22.23 23.15 -15.16
C LYS A 238 -21.64 21.74 -14.85
N GLY A 239 -22.19 21.04 -13.86
CA GLY A 239 -21.69 19.74 -13.44
C GLY A 239 -20.49 19.82 -12.50
N TRP A 240 -19.66 18.80 -12.54
CA TRP A 240 -18.54 18.56 -11.63
C TRP A 240 -17.24 18.39 -12.41
N GLN A 241 -16.16 18.90 -11.85
CA GLN A 241 -14.82 18.80 -12.41
C GLN A 241 -13.85 18.33 -11.32
N GLY A 242 -12.93 17.44 -11.68
CA GLY A 242 -11.78 17.03 -10.89
C GLY A 242 -10.47 17.39 -11.57
N ASP A 243 -9.53 17.91 -10.80
CA ASP A 243 -8.17 18.22 -11.24
C ASP A 243 -7.18 17.60 -10.26
N TRP A 244 -6.32 16.71 -10.73
CA TRP A 244 -5.56 15.79 -9.90
C TRP A 244 -4.09 15.74 -10.30
N ASP A 245 -3.21 15.71 -9.29
CA ASP A 245 -1.79 15.42 -9.41
C ASP A 245 -1.45 14.28 -8.44
N VAL A 246 -0.94 13.15 -8.92
CA VAL A 246 -0.34 12.13 -8.06
C VAL A 246 1.18 12.21 -8.15
N ARG A 247 1.81 12.11 -7.00
CA ARG A 247 3.27 12.07 -6.85
C ARG A 247 3.64 10.79 -6.13
N PHE A 248 4.55 10.02 -6.72
CA PHE A 248 5.20 8.89 -6.06
C PHE A 248 6.54 8.64 -6.72
N ALA A 249 7.51 8.14 -5.98
CA ALA A 249 8.90 8.17 -6.35
C ALA A 249 9.28 9.60 -6.83
N GLU A 250 10.01 9.73 -7.91
CA GLU A 250 10.37 11.02 -8.50
C GLU A 250 9.40 11.48 -9.63
N GLN A 251 8.25 10.78 -9.78
CA GLN A 251 7.33 11.02 -10.90
C GLN A 251 6.11 11.81 -10.47
N ILE A 252 5.52 12.54 -11.45
CA ILE A 252 4.28 13.30 -11.28
C ILE A 252 3.37 13.00 -12.46
N PHE A 253 2.16 12.52 -12.13
CA PHE A 253 1.10 12.27 -13.11
C PHE A 253 -0.04 13.24 -12.87
N LYS A 254 -0.58 13.83 -13.95
CA LYS A 254 -1.65 14.84 -13.90
C LYS A 254 -2.79 14.46 -14.80
N TRP A 255 -4.02 14.65 -14.31
CA TRP A 255 -5.22 14.46 -15.12
C TRP A 255 -6.36 15.33 -14.66
N LYS A 256 -7.30 15.56 -15.57
CA LYS A 256 -8.57 16.26 -15.33
C LYS A 256 -9.73 15.41 -15.81
N PHE A 257 -10.85 15.54 -15.13
CA PHE A 257 -12.07 14.85 -15.50
C PHE A 257 -13.30 15.71 -15.21
N GLU A 258 -14.28 15.68 -16.12
CA GLU A 258 -15.55 16.38 -15.97
C GLU A 258 -16.70 15.38 -16.06
N ALA A 259 -17.74 15.57 -15.24
CA ALA A 259 -18.92 14.73 -15.23
C ALA A 259 -20.17 15.49 -14.76
N SER A 260 -21.33 14.94 -15.07
CA SER A 260 -22.60 15.46 -14.55
C SER A 260 -22.81 15.21 -13.06
N ALA A 261 -22.22 14.14 -12.52
CA ALA A 261 -22.35 13.71 -11.13
C ALA A 261 -21.02 13.77 -10.37
N LYS A 262 -21.05 14.20 -9.10
CA LYS A 262 -19.90 14.21 -8.19
C LYS A 262 -19.25 12.84 -8.08
N GLN A 263 -20.05 11.79 -7.90
CA GLN A 263 -19.56 10.42 -7.74
C GLN A 263 -18.71 9.98 -8.93
N ALA A 264 -19.11 10.30 -10.15
CA ALA A 264 -18.34 9.95 -11.35
C ALA A 264 -16.93 10.59 -11.38
N VAL A 265 -16.80 11.82 -10.85
CA VAL A 265 -15.48 12.47 -10.71
C VAL A 265 -14.62 11.75 -9.69
N ILE A 266 -15.19 11.35 -8.56
CA ILE A 266 -14.50 10.58 -7.51
C ILE A 266 -14.04 9.21 -8.05
N ASP A 267 -14.96 8.47 -8.67
CA ASP A 267 -14.68 7.13 -9.21
C ASP A 267 -13.57 7.17 -10.26
N GLN A 268 -13.59 8.17 -11.15
CA GLN A 268 -12.56 8.35 -12.16
C GLN A 268 -11.21 8.78 -11.56
N ALA A 269 -11.22 9.58 -10.50
CA ALA A 269 -10.00 9.95 -9.81
C ALA A 269 -9.27 8.72 -9.24
N ILE A 270 -10.00 7.92 -8.47
CA ILE A 270 -9.44 6.72 -7.82
C ILE A 270 -9.11 5.63 -8.84
N LYS A 271 -9.95 5.42 -9.85
CA LYS A 271 -9.66 4.50 -10.95
C LYS A 271 -8.36 4.86 -11.67
N HIS A 272 -8.14 6.16 -11.94
CA HIS A 272 -6.92 6.61 -12.60
C HIS A 272 -5.71 6.49 -11.68
N LEU A 273 -5.85 6.83 -10.39
CA LEU A 273 -4.84 6.60 -9.36
C LEU A 273 -4.42 5.13 -9.32
N ALA A 274 -5.39 4.19 -9.23
CA ALA A 274 -5.12 2.76 -9.23
C ALA A 274 -4.33 2.33 -10.46
N LYS A 275 -4.72 2.82 -11.66
CA LYS A 275 -4.01 2.52 -12.91
C LYS A 275 -2.57 3.02 -12.89
N VAL A 276 -2.33 4.26 -12.44
CA VAL A 276 -0.99 4.86 -12.37
C VAL A 276 -0.10 4.09 -11.40
N LEU A 277 -0.62 3.77 -10.20
CA LEU A 277 0.13 2.99 -9.22
C LEU A 277 0.40 1.56 -9.73
N ALA A 278 -0.60 0.93 -10.36
CA ALA A 278 -0.44 -0.41 -10.90
C ALA A 278 0.61 -0.49 -12.01
N LEU A 279 0.72 0.51 -12.88
CA LEU A 279 1.76 0.54 -13.93
C LEU A 279 3.18 0.51 -13.36
N GLU A 280 3.37 1.11 -12.19
CA GLU A 280 4.68 1.11 -11.53
C GLU A 280 4.93 -0.14 -10.69
N TYR A 281 3.91 -0.60 -9.95
CA TYR A 281 4.06 -1.68 -8.97
C TYR A 281 3.46 -3.01 -9.40
N ALA A 282 2.58 -3.04 -10.42
CA ALA A 282 2.08 -4.30 -10.95
C ALA A 282 3.16 -4.94 -11.81
N LEU A 283 3.47 -6.18 -11.48
CA LEU A 283 4.49 -6.94 -12.17
C LEU A 283 3.90 -7.49 -13.46
N GLU A 284 4.38 -6.97 -14.58
CA GLU A 284 4.07 -7.53 -15.89
C GLU A 284 4.90 -8.79 -16.10
N ASP A 285 4.23 -9.89 -16.43
CA ASP A 285 4.85 -11.18 -16.72
C ASP A 285 5.47 -11.16 -18.14
N HIS A 286 6.37 -10.20 -18.38
CA HIS A 286 6.91 -9.96 -19.71
C HIS A 286 7.96 -10.95 -20.16
N ARG A 287 8.43 -11.84 -19.30
CA ARG A 287 9.31 -12.97 -19.70
C ARG A 287 9.27 -14.05 -18.65
N ARG A 288 8.86 -15.23 -19.01
CA ARG A 288 9.21 -16.48 -18.30
C ARG A 288 10.73 -16.70 -18.36
N VAL A 289 11.49 -15.88 -17.71
CA VAL A 289 12.84 -16.23 -17.32
C VAL A 289 12.65 -16.96 -16.01
N GLU A 290 12.71 -18.29 -16.05
CA GLU A 290 12.79 -19.12 -14.83
C GLU A 290 14.09 -18.75 -14.12
N GLN A 291 14.07 -17.66 -13.34
CA GLN A 291 15.20 -17.28 -12.53
C GLN A 291 15.05 -17.93 -11.17
N SER A 292 16.02 -18.79 -10.85
CA SER A 292 16.17 -19.35 -9.52
C SER A 292 17.15 -18.48 -8.72
N LEU A 293 16.73 -17.96 -7.57
CA LEU A 293 17.63 -17.29 -6.65
C LEU A 293 17.61 -17.94 -5.27
N LEU A 294 18.64 -17.67 -4.49
CA LEU A 294 18.73 -18.02 -3.07
C LEU A 294 18.45 -16.77 -2.25
N LEU A 295 17.54 -16.90 -1.29
CA LEU A 295 17.20 -15.87 -0.32
C LEU A 295 17.46 -16.42 1.08
N SER A 296 18.41 -15.81 1.79
CA SER A 296 18.76 -16.17 3.16
C SER A 296 18.04 -15.26 4.14
N VAL A 297 17.39 -15.86 5.13
CA VAL A 297 16.69 -15.13 6.19
C VAL A 297 17.30 -15.50 7.52
N SER A 298 17.78 -14.49 8.24
CA SER A 298 18.31 -14.59 9.61
C SER A 298 17.22 -14.34 10.66
N SER A 299 17.56 -14.51 11.92
CA SER A 299 16.67 -14.25 13.07
C SER A 299 15.41 -15.11 13.11
N LEU A 300 15.47 -16.33 12.55
CA LEU A 300 14.37 -17.28 12.54
C LEU A 300 14.44 -18.22 13.75
N GLU A 301 13.79 -17.82 14.84
CA GLU A 301 13.67 -18.64 16.04
C GLU A 301 12.39 -19.51 15.98
N GLY A 302 12.56 -20.83 15.94
CA GLY A 302 11.46 -21.79 15.97
C GLY A 302 10.78 -22.07 14.61
N ILE A 303 9.94 -23.09 14.60
CA ILE A 303 9.25 -23.59 13.40
C ILE A 303 8.17 -22.61 12.94
N ASP A 304 7.53 -21.89 13.86
CA ASP A 304 6.44 -20.98 13.53
C ASP A 304 6.92 -19.81 12.66
N ASN A 305 8.10 -19.25 12.97
CA ASN A 305 8.71 -18.18 12.17
C ASN A 305 9.12 -18.67 10.77
N LEU A 306 9.62 -19.92 10.67
CA LEU A 306 9.90 -20.54 9.38
C LEU A 306 8.64 -20.66 8.53
N ILE A 307 7.53 -21.13 9.13
CA ILE A 307 6.25 -21.26 8.43
C ILE A 307 5.70 -19.89 8.02
N ALA A 308 5.82 -18.90 8.89
CA ALA A 308 5.38 -17.53 8.61
C ALA A 308 6.13 -16.93 7.42
N VAL A 309 7.46 -17.00 7.41
CA VAL A 309 8.29 -16.53 6.30
C VAL A 309 8.00 -17.30 5.00
N GLN A 310 7.87 -18.62 5.07
CA GLN A 310 7.54 -19.41 3.89
C GLN A 310 6.16 -19.05 3.32
N LYS A 311 5.18 -18.81 4.19
CA LYS A 311 3.83 -18.37 3.80
C LYS A 311 3.87 -16.98 3.18
N TYR A 312 4.62 -16.05 3.78
CA TYR A 312 4.84 -14.70 3.25
C TYR A 312 5.47 -14.74 1.84
N LEU A 313 6.62 -15.42 1.69
CA LEU A 313 7.29 -15.52 0.39
C LEU A 313 6.40 -16.17 -0.69
N LYS A 314 5.55 -17.14 -0.32
CA LYS A 314 4.56 -17.73 -1.25
C LYS A 314 3.41 -16.80 -1.60
N SER A 315 3.12 -15.79 -0.79
CA SER A 315 2.05 -14.82 -1.07
C SER A 315 2.47 -13.73 -2.05
N LEU A 316 3.79 -13.53 -2.24
CA LEU A 316 4.33 -12.55 -3.17
C LEU A 316 4.04 -12.96 -4.62
N SER A 317 3.46 -12.05 -5.40
CA SER A 317 3.01 -12.32 -6.78
C SER A 317 4.13 -12.72 -7.74
N VAL A 318 5.36 -12.28 -7.47
CA VAL A 318 6.60 -12.60 -8.25
C VAL A 318 7.14 -13.99 -7.98
N VAL A 319 6.71 -14.65 -6.90
CA VAL A 319 7.26 -15.95 -6.50
C VAL A 319 6.38 -17.06 -7.06
N ASP A 320 6.98 -17.97 -7.82
CA ASP A 320 6.31 -19.16 -8.34
C ASP A 320 6.35 -20.31 -7.33
N SER A 321 7.54 -20.59 -6.80
CA SER A 321 7.71 -21.63 -5.79
C SER A 321 8.77 -21.27 -4.77
N VAL A 322 8.58 -21.76 -3.52
CA VAL A 322 9.48 -21.57 -2.38
C VAL A 322 9.86 -22.94 -1.85
N ARG A 323 11.16 -23.24 -1.79
CA ARG A 323 11.71 -24.46 -1.20
C ARG A 323 12.82 -24.11 -0.22
N VAL A 324 12.87 -24.76 0.92
CA VAL A 324 14.00 -24.66 1.82
C VAL A 324 15.21 -25.34 1.17
N ALA A 325 16.29 -24.59 0.98
CA ALA A 325 17.53 -25.08 0.38
C ALA A 325 18.55 -25.49 1.45
N LEU A 326 18.66 -24.68 2.53
CA LEU A 326 19.61 -24.92 3.61
C LEU A 326 19.05 -24.38 4.93
N ILE A 327 19.29 -25.09 6.02
CA ILE A 327 19.02 -24.64 7.39
C ILE A 327 20.35 -24.63 8.13
N ASN A 328 20.75 -23.46 8.62
CA ASN A 328 21.98 -23.30 9.39
C ASN A 328 21.69 -22.46 10.64
N LYS A 329 21.44 -23.13 11.77
CA LYS A 329 21.00 -22.51 13.04
C LYS A 329 19.77 -21.62 12.83
N ASP A 330 19.96 -20.31 12.98
CA ASP A 330 18.94 -19.26 12.94
C ASP A 330 18.81 -18.62 11.53
N VAL A 331 19.60 -19.13 10.55
CA VAL A 331 19.57 -18.68 9.15
C VAL A 331 19.00 -19.79 8.28
N ILE A 332 17.94 -19.46 7.54
CA ILE A 332 17.35 -20.38 6.59
C ILE A 332 17.49 -19.80 5.19
N THR A 333 18.06 -20.58 4.30
CA THR A 333 18.16 -20.23 2.89
C THR A 333 17.04 -20.89 2.11
N TYR A 334 16.22 -20.07 1.49
CA TYR A 334 15.17 -20.49 0.58
C TYR A 334 15.65 -20.44 -0.85
N ARG A 335 15.30 -21.44 -1.64
CA ARG A 335 15.39 -21.39 -3.10
C ARG A 335 14.03 -20.92 -3.63
N LEU A 336 14.04 -19.77 -4.27
CA LEU A 336 12.87 -19.17 -4.88
C LEU A 336 12.95 -19.39 -6.39
N GLN A 337 11.85 -19.83 -6.98
CA GLN A 337 11.63 -19.74 -8.41
C GLN A 337 10.82 -18.48 -8.67
N LEU A 338 11.37 -17.57 -9.42
CA LEU A 338 10.71 -16.29 -9.70
C LEU A 338 9.99 -16.34 -11.05
N ARG A 339 8.90 -15.59 -11.11
CA ARG A 339 8.16 -15.30 -12.34
C ARG A 339 8.72 -14.07 -13.05
N ASN A 340 9.28 -13.16 -12.26
CA ASN A 340 9.81 -11.87 -12.70
C ASN A 340 11.27 -11.70 -12.24
N SER A 341 11.78 -10.48 -12.29
CA SER A 341 13.17 -10.18 -11.96
C SER A 341 13.44 -10.23 -10.44
N PRO A 342 14.69 -10.44 -10.01
CA PRO A 342 15.09 -10.31 -8.62
C PRO A 342 14.82 -8.91 -8.04
N GLU A 343 14.92 -7.86 -8.85
CA GLU A 343 14.65 -6.48 -8.48
C GLU A 343 13.18 -6.27 -8.12
N ASP A 344 12.27 -6.97 -8.82
CA ASP A 344 10.84 -6.94 -8.51
C ASP A 344 10.57 -7.63 -7.16
N LEU A 345 11.26 -8.75 -6.87
CA LEU A 345 11.17 -9.40 -5.57
C LEU A 345 11.66 -8.48 -4.46
N GLN A 346 12.83 -7.86 -4.64
CA GLN A 346 13.38 -6.92 -3.68
C GLN A 346 12.40 -5.80 -3.38
N ARG A 347 11.85 -5.16 -4.41
CA ARG A 347 10.86 -4.09 -4.29
C ARG A 347 9.64 -4.51 -3.47
N LEU A 348 9.11 -5.73 -3.70
CA LEU A 348 7.97 -6.23 -2.94
C LEU A 348 8.30 -6.58 -1.49
N ILE A 349 9.52 -7.07 -1.22
CA ILE A 349 9.97 -7.33 0.15
C ILE A 349 10.18 -6.01 0.89
N ASP A 350 10.76 -5.01 0.24
CA ASP A 350 11.03 -3.69 0.83
C ASP A 350 9.73 -2.93 1.17
N PHE A 351 8.63 -3.25 0.47
CA PHE A 351 7.29 -2.77 0.83
C PHE A 351 6.65 -3.57 1.98
N GLY A 352 7.12 -4.78 2.27
CA GLY A 352 6.55 -5.64 3.31
C GLY A 352 7.23 -5.41 4.67
N GLU A 353 6.45 -5.54 5.77
CA GLU A 353 6.98 -5.42 7.15
C GLU A 353 7.48 -6.76 7.73
N VAL A 354 7.72 -7.76 6.91
CA VAL A 354 8.04 -9.12 7.37
C VAL A 354 9.54 -9.39 7.35
N LEU A 355 10.24 -8.86 6.36
CA LEU A 355 11.67 -9.04 6.14
C LEU A 355 12.34 -7.67 5.96
N GLU A 356 13.52 -7.50 6.55
CA GLU A 356 14.37 -6.32 6.42
C GLU A 356 15.68 -6.71 5.75
N GLN A 357 16.16 -5.91 4.79
CA GLN A 357 17.39 -6.20 4.07
C GLN A 357 18.59 -6.13 5.02
N GLU A 358 19.47 -7.13 4.94
CA GLU A 358 20.65 -7.24 5.78
C GLU A 358 21.91 -7.33 4.91
N ASP A 359 22.88 -6.44 5.20
CA ASP A 359 24.18 -6.44 4.52
C ASP A 359 25.10 -7.51 5.15
N PHE A 360 25.13 -8.71 4.58
CA PHE A 360 26.15 -9.69 4.90
C PHE A 360 27.31 -9.61 3.91
N PRO A 361 28.57 -9.75 4.36
CA PRO A 361 29.69 -9.93 3.45
C PRO A 361 29.50 -11.21 2.64
N GLN A 362 29.48 -11.08 1.32
CA GLN A 362 29.33 -12.21 0.40
C GLN A 362 30.43 -13.25 0.66
N VAL A 363 30.05 -14.44 1.09
CA VAL A 363 30.97 -15.58 1.12
C VAL A 363 31.13 -16.05 -0.33
N SER A 364 32.24 -15.65 -0.94
CA SER A 364 32.63 -16.07 -2.29
C SER A 364 32.94 -17.57 -2.28
N GLY A 365 31.96 -18.38 -2.63
CA GLY A 365 32.13 -19.80 -2.93
C GLY A 365 31.93 -20.03 -4.41
N GLU A 366 33.00 -20.42 -5.09
CA GLU A 366 32.98 -20.82 -6.49
C GLU A 366 31.98 -21.95 -6.73
N ARG A 367 30.79 -21.62 -7.31
CA ARG A 367 29.94 -22.48 -8.13
C ARG A 367 28.74 -21.67 -8.59
N GLU A 368 28.67 -21.40 -9.91
CA GLU A 368 27.55 -20.76 -10.65
C GLU A 368 27.01 -19.49 -9.97
N ALA A 369 27.03 -18.37 -10.67
CA ALA A 369 26.60 -17.06 -10.20
C ALA A 369 25.10 -17.07 -9.82
N GLN A 370 24.77 -17.62 -8.66
CA GLN A 370 23.44 -17.53 -8.06
C GLN A 370 23.34 -16.21 -7.31
N ILE A 371 22.33 -15.42 -7.65
CA ILE A 371 22.00 -14.20 -6.91
C ILE A 371 21.59 -14.64 -5.49
N ILE A 372 22.29 -14.13 -4.47
CA ILE A 372 21.97 -14.37 -3.06
C ILE A 372 21.48 -13.06 -2.47
N MET A 373 20.26 -13.04 -1.95
CA MET A 373 19.69 -11.93 -1.20
C MET A 373 19.66 -12.28 0.30
N ASN A 374 20.01 -11.32 1.14
CA ASN A 374 20.06 -11.52 2.59
C ASN A 374 19.07 -10.60 3.29
N TYR A 375 18.26 -11.18 4.17
CA TYR A 375 17.24 -10.49 4.94
C TYR A 375 17.24 -10.99 6.38
N SER A 376 16.71 -10.18 7.30
CA SER A 376 16.36 -10.57 8.67
C SER A 376 14.85 -10.60 8.84
N TYR A 377 14.36 -11.52 9.67
CA TYR A 377 12.94 -11.59 10.02
C TYR A 377 12.62 -10.62 11.16
N ILE A 378 11.72 -9.68 10.94
CA ILE A 378 11.36 -8.65 11.92
C ILE A 378 10.05 -8.91 12.67
N GLY A 379 9.37 -10.01 12.37
CA GLY A 379 8.30 -10.54 13.23
C GLY A 379 6.94 -9.84 13.21
N ARG A 380 6.69 -8.92 12.29
CA ARG A 380 5.40 -8.20 12.18
C ARG A 380 4.48 -8.78 11.11
N GLY A 381 4.28 -10.06 11.11
CA GLY A 381 3.42 -10.68 10.10
C GLY A 381 2.70 -11.92 10.60
N ALA A 382 1.77 -11.78 11.52
CA ALA A 382 0.60 -12.64 11.74
C ALA A 382 -0.10 -12.25 13.06
N SER A 383 -0.85 -11.18 13.07
CA SER A 383 -1.98 -11.08 13.99
C SER A 383 -3.16 -11.75 13.31
N ASN A 384 -3.69 -12.78 13.96
CA ASN A 384 -4.85 -13.59 13.56
C ASN A 384 -6.06 -12.79 13.12
#